data_654b03a6bd44b9ee9c0f7e08260f7529
#
_entry.id   654b03a6bd44b9ee9c0f7e08260f7529
#
_cell.length_a   1.000
_cell.length_b   1.000
_cell.length_c   1.000
_cell.angle_alpha   90.00
_cell.angle_beta   90.00
_cell.angle_gamma   90.00
#
_symmetry.space_group_name_H-M   'P 1'
#
loop_
_entity.id
_entity.type
_entity.pdbx_description
1 polymer ?
#
loop_
_entity_poly.entity_id
_entity_poly.type
_entity_poly.pdbx_seq_one_letter_code
_entity_poly.pdbx_strand_id
1 'polypeptide(L)'
;MRKAEYIWLDGTEPTPQIRSKTKVLMDGENWPVWGFDGSSTNQAEGSASDCVLNPVFSCPDPIRGVGNFLVLCEVLNVDGTPHKSNTRKSCEQIEENYKQHDCWFGLEQEYTLMVPGPQGIIPLGFAVAHKDQDGILPQGPYYCSVGAGLAVGRPLAEQHLDACIDAGLKISGINAEVMPGQWEFQIGPASATEVSDHLIVARWLLHRLAESSGVIVSFDGKPVDGDWNGAGCHANFSTKMMRQSYDACIDACNVLSEKADEHVRSYGYGIQNRLTGDHETCSYKEFKYGVSDRGASIRIPWQVERDQKGYIEDRR
;
A
#
# COMPACT_ATOMS: atom_id res chain seq x y z
N MET A 1 -10.57 -11.21 -29.12
CA MET A 1 -11.06 -11.38 -27.73
C MET A 1 -9.90 -11.06 -26.78
N ARG A 2 -10.22 -10.40 -25.66
CA ARG A 2 -9.26 -9.98 -24.63
C ARG A 2 -9.72 -10.41 -23.26
N LYS A 3 -8.77 -10.55 -22.31
CA LYS A 3 -9.05 -10.83 -20.90
C LYS A 3 -9.03 -9.52 -20.13
N ALA A 4 -10.01 -9.33 -19.26
CA ALA A 4 -10.09 -8.24 -18.30
C ALA A 4 -10.15 -8.86 -16.90
N GLU A 5 -9.15 -8.58 -16.08
CA GLU A 5 -9.10 -9.02 -14.69
C GLU A 5 -9.74 -7.95 -13.81
N TYR A 6 -10.92 -8.26 -13.31
CA TYR A 6 -11.68 -7.39 -12.41
C TYR A 6 -11.16 -7.58 -10.99
N ILE A 7 -10.65 -6.50 -10.39
CA ILE A 7 -10.02 -6.47 -9.07
C ILE A 7 -10.86 -5.63 -8.12
N TRP A 8 -11.11 -6.10 -6.91
CA TRP A 8 -11.83 -5.35 -5.87
C TRP A 8 -11.35 -5.69 -4.47
N LEU A 9 -11.74 -4.89 -3.48
CA LEU A 9 -11.57 -5.17 -2.06
C LEU A 9 -12.83 -5.83 -1.50
N ASP A 10 -12.66 -6.92 -0.74
CA ASP A 10 -13.78 -7.62 -0.11
C ASP A 10 -14.24 -6.96 1.21
N GLY A 11 -15.16 -7.61 1.92
CA GLY A 11 -15.70 -7.16 3.20
C GLY A 11 -15.04 -7.83 4.41
N THR A 12 -13.87 -8.42 4.24
CA THR A 12 -13.15 -9.05 5.37
C THR A 12 -12.71 -7.99 6.37
N GLU A 13 -13.00 -8.23 7.64
CA GLU A 13 -12.55 -7.39 8.76
C GLU A 13 -11.52 -8.11 9.60
N PRO A 14 -10.58 -7.39 10.23
CA PRO A 14 -10.42 -5.93 10.20
C PRO A 14 -9.72 -5.39 8.95
N THR A 15 -9.20 -6.25 8.07
CA THR A 15 -8.42 -5.85 6.89
C THR A 15 -9.02 -6.46 5.63
N PRO A 16 -9.63 -5.67 4.73
CA PRO A 16 -10.16 -6.13 3.46
C PRO A 16 -9.11 -6.84 2.62
N GLN A 17 -9.51 -7.92 1.96
CA GLN A 17 -8.63 -8.70 1.09
C GLN A 17 -8.86 -8.34 -0.37
N ILE A 18 -7.80 -8.38 -1.16
CA ILE A 18 -7.89 -8.18 -2.60
C ILE A 18 -8.49 -9.44 -3.22
N ARG A 19 -9.53 -9.25 -4.04
CA ARG A 19 -10.16 -10.31 -4.83
C ARG A 19 -10.06 -9.99 -6.31
N SER A 20 -10.07 -11.01 -7.14
CA SER A 20 -10.17 -10.81 -8.58
C SER A 20 -10.85 -11.96 -9.31
N LYS A 21 -11.38 -11.65 -10.50
CA LYS A 21 -11.92 -12.62 -11.44
C LYS A 21 -11.76 -12.14 -12.89
N THR A 22 -11.58 -13.07 -13.81
CA THR A 22 -11.33 -12.77 -15.21
C THR A 22 -12.60 -12.79 -16.04
N LYS A 23 -12.86 -11.74 -16.82
CA LYS A 23 -13.88 -11.67 -17.86
C LYS A 23 -13.24 -11.72 -19.24
N VAL A 24 -13.86 -12.48 -20.15
CA VAL A 24 -13.49 -12.46 -21.57
C VAL A 24 -14.42 -11.49 -22.30
N LEU A 25 -13.87 -10.55 -23.03
CA LEU A 25 -14.55 -9.51 -23.77
C LEU A 25 -14.19 -9.54 -25.25
N MET A 26 -15.07 -9.03 -26.10
CA MET A 26 -14.75 -8.77 -27.50
C MET A 26 -13.83 -7.54 -27.59
N ASP A 27 -13.01 -7.48 -28.64
CA ASP A 27 -12.14 -6.34 -28.89
C ASP A 27 -12.99 -5.07 -29.10
N GLY A 28 -12.61 -3.98 -28.43
CA GLY A 28 -13.34 -2.71 -28.47
C GLY A 28 -14.54 -2.60 -27.55
N GLU A 29 -14.93 -3.66 -26.86
CA GLU A 29 -15.98 -3.62 -25.85
C GLU A 29 -15.55 -2.79 -24.63
N ASN A 30 -16.43 -1.92 -24.09
CA ASN A 30 -16.15 -1.21 -22.83
C ASN A 30 -16.11 -2.17 -21.64
N TRP A 31 -15.65 -1.70 -20.49
CA TRP A 31 -15.64 -2.48 -19.25
C TRP A 31 -17.08 -2.54 -18.70
N PRO A 32 -17.83 -3.66 -18.86
CA PRO A 32 -19.18 -3.74 -18.34
C PRO A 32 -19.19 -3.91 -16.83
N VAL A 33 -20.23 -3.40 -16.19
CA VAL A 33 -20.58 -3.75 -14.81
C VAL A 33 -20.77 -5.27 -14.71
N TRP A 34 -20.33 -5.88 -13.60
CA TRP A 34 -20.39 -7.33 -13.44
C TRP A 34 -20.82 -7.75 -12.03
N GLY A 35 -21.84 -8.60 -11.94
CA GLY A 35 -22.31 -9.16 -10.67
C GLY A 35 -21.36 -10.23 -10.10
N PHE A 36 -21.36 -10.37 -8.78
CA PHE A 36 -20.63 -11.44 -8.07
C PHE A 36 -21.38 -11.83 -6.79
N ASP A 37 -21.04 -13.01 -6.24
CA ASP A 37 -21.57 -13.52 -4.97
C ASP A 37 -20.84 -12.84 -3.79
N GLY A 38 -21.46 -11.83 -3.21
CA GLY A 38 -20.96 -11.10 -2.06
C GLY A 38 -20.93 -11.93 -0.77
N SER A 39 -21.70 -13.03 -0.68
CA SER A 39 -21.69 -13.88 0.51
C SER A 39 -20.35 -14.62 0.67
N SER A 40 -19.68 -14.92 -0.43
CA SER A 40 -18.35 -15.55 -0.44
C SER A 40 -17.20 -14.56 -0.18
N THR A 41 -17.50 -13.27 -0.04
CA THR A 41 -16.52 -12.20 0.15
C THR A 41 -16.84 -11.31 1.36
N ASN A 42 -17.67 -11.78 2.28
CA ASN A 42 -18.12 -11.04 3.48
C ASN A 42 -18.82 -9.70 3.17
N GLN A 43 -19.51 -9.60 2.03
CA GLN A 43 -20.15 -8.37 1.57
C GLN A 43 -21.69 -8.48 1.51
N ALA A 44 -22.26 -9.70 1.58
CA ALA A 44 -23.70 -9.91 1.55
C ALA A 44 -24.10 -11.13 2.38
N GLU A 45 -25.40 -11.22 2.66
CA GLU A 45 -26.02 -12.42 3.25
C GLU A 45 -26.38 -13.44 2.15
N GLY A 46 -26.30 -14.74 2.47
CA GLY A 46 -26.58 -15.79 1.48
C GLY A 46 -27.99 -15.75 0.86
N SER A 47 -28.97 -15.17 1.55
CA SER A 47 -30.33 -14.99 1.06
C SER A 47 -30.52 -13.83 0.06
N ALA A 48 -29.53 -12.92 -0.02
CA ALA A 48 -29.49 -11.77 -0.94
C ALA A 48 -28.04 -11.46 -1.30
N SER A 49 -27.38 -12.41 -1.98
CA SER A 49 -25.92 -12.48 -2.09
C SER A 49 -25.31 -11.62 -3.20
N ASP A 50 -26.12 -11.06 -4.10
CA ASP A 50 -25.60 -10.32 -5.24
C ASP A 50 -24.99 -8.97 -4.85
N CYS A 51 -23.76 -8.75 -5.29
CA CYS A 51 -23.08 -7.47 -5.30
C CYS A 51 -22.60 -7.13 -6.72
N VAL A 52 -22.26 -5.87 -6.93
CA VAL A 52 -21.93 -5.33 -8.25
C VAL A 52 -20.52 -4.77 -8.26
N LEU A 53 -19.71 -5.16 -9.25
CA LEU A 53 -18.42 -4.58 -9.60
C LEU A 53 -18.63 -3.47 -10.62
N ASN A 54 -18.34 -2.24 -10.23
CA ASN A 54 -18.37 -1.07 -11.11
C ASN A 54 -16.93 -0.66 -11.46
N PRO A 55 -16.50 -0.78 -12.73
CA PRO A 55 -15.16 -0.38 -13.16
C PRO A 55 -14.88 1.10 -12.91
N VAL A 56 -13.74 1.41 -12.28
CA VAL A 56 -13.32 2.78 -11.93
C VAL A 56 -11.95 3.17 -12.47
N PHE A 57 -11.06 2.20 -12.67
CA PHE A 57 -9.75 2.41 -13.26
C PHE A 57 -9.37 1.18 -14.09
N SER A 58 -8.58 1.36 -15.16
CA SER A 58 -8.05 0.24 -15.94
C SER A 58 -6.66 0.56 -16.51
N CYS A 59 -5.85 -0.48 -16.61
CA CYS A 59 -4.50 -0.40 -17.16
C CYS A 59 -4.15 -1.69 -17.92
N PRO A 60 -3.07 -1.70 -18.75
CA PRO A 60 -2.56 -2.92 -19.36
C PRO A 60 -2.26 -4.02 -18.31
N ASP A 61 -2.49 -5.28 -18.67
CA ASP A 61 -2.10 -6.43 -17.86
C ASP A 61 -0.70 -6.91 -18.26
N PRO A 62 0.34 -6.61 -17.50
CA PRO A 62 1.72 -6.98 -17.85
C PRO A 62 1.98 -8.48 -17.72
N ILE A 63 1.17 -9.20 -16.93
CA ILE A 63 1.33 -10.65 -16.69
C ILE A 63 0.80 -11.45 -17.89
N ARG A 64 -0.34 -11.03 -18.45
CA ARG A 64 -0.97 -11.72 -19.60
C ARG A 64 -0.59 -11.12 -20.95
N GLY A 65 0.12 -9.99 -20.94
CA GLY A 65 0.66 -9.35 -22.14
C GLY A 65 -0.36 -8.55 -22.95
N VAL A 66 0.09 -8.13 -24.12
CA VAL A 66 -0.60 -7.16 -24.99
C VAL A 66 -2.06 -7.53 -25.26
N GLY A 67 -2.93 -6.52 -25.14
CA GLY A 67 -4.37 -6.64 -25.39
C GLY A 67 -5.19 -7.12 -24.21
N ASN A 68 -4.57 -7.47 -23.09
CA ASN A 68 -5.27 -7.80 -21.84
C ASN A 68 -5.18 -6.64 -20.84
N PHE A 69 -6.10 -6.58 -19.88
CA PHE A 69 -6.24 -5.44 -18.99
C PHE A 69 -6.53 -5.86 -17.54
N LEU A 70 -6.04 -5.07 -16.62
CA LEU A 70 -6.45 -5.04 -15.22
C LEU A 70 -7.54 -3.97 -15.09
N VAL A 71 -8.62 -4.28 -14.39
CA VAL A 71 -9.79 -3.40 -14.23
C VAL A 71 -10.13 -3.32 -12.73
N LEU A 72 -9.74 -2.23 -12.08
CA LEU A 72 -10.10 -1.98 -10.70
C LEU A 72 -11.58 -1.60 -10.62
N CYS A 73 -12.28 -2.17 -9.65
CA CYS A 73 -13.70 -1.96 -9.43
C CYS A 73 -13.99 -1.49 -8.01
N GLU A 74 -14.93 -0.58 -7.87
CA GLU A 74 -15.64 -0.34 -6.63
C GLU A 74 -16.80 -1.30 -6.48
N VAL A 75 -17.24 -1.56 -5.25
CA VAL A 75 -18.38 -2.44 -4.97
C VAL A 75 -19.63 -1.61 -4.71
N LEU A 76 -20.71 -1.96 -5.42
CA LEU A 76 -22.04 -1.38 -5.25
C LEU A 76 -23.04 -2.44 -4.80
N ASN A 77 -24.11 -2.00 -4.15
CA ASN A 77 -25.33 -2.76 -3.96
C ASN A 77 -26.08 -2.94 -5.30
N VAL A 78 -27.02 -3.87 -5.37
CA VAL A 78 -27.81 -4.13 -6.58
C VAL A 78 -28.66 -2.94 -7.03
N ASP A 79 -28.98 -2.02 -6.11
CA ASP A 79 -29.68 -0.77 -6.40
C ASP A 79 -28.77 0.36 -6.91
N GLY A 80 -27.48 0.09 -7.07
CA GLY A 80 -26.47 1.03 -7.53
C GLY A 80 -25.89 1.96 -6.46
N THR A 81 -26.32 1.84 -5.20
CA THR A 81 -25.73 2.60 -4.10
C THR A 81 -24.36 2.02 -3.71
N PRO A 82 -23.40 2.85 -3.20
CA PRO A 82 -22.14 2.33 -2.72
C PRO A 82 -22.33 1.28 -1.61
N HIS A 83 -21.66 0.14 -1.74
CA HIS A 83 -21.66 -0.86 -0.68
C HIS A 83 -20.92 -0.32 0.57
N LYS A 84 -21.28 -0.81 1.77
CA LYS A 84 -20.67 -0.38 3.04
C LYS A 84 -19.14 -0.56 3.09
N SER A 85 -18.60 -1.52 2.34
CA SER A 85 -17.14 -1.76 2.22
C SER A 85 -16.46 -0.87 1.16
N ASN A 86 -17.21 0.00 0.46
CA ASN A 86 -16.69 0.87 -0.59
C ASN A 86 -16.12 2.17 -0.01
N THR A 87 -14.92 2.09 0.57
CA THR A 87 -14.21 3.27 1.10
C THR A 87 -13.68 4.19 0.01
N ARG A 88 -13.47 3.66 -1.22
CA ARG A 88 -13.03 4.45 -2.37
C ARG A 88 -14.01 5.57 -2.71
N LYS A 89 -15.32 5.29 -2.65
CA LYS A 89 -16.33 6.32 -2.94
C LYS A 89 -16.28 7.49 -1.96
N SER A 90 -16.02 7.22 -0.70
CA SER A 90 -15.83 8.27 0.31
C SER A 90 -14.56 9.09 0.04
N CYS A 91 -13.47 8.44 -0.37
CA CYS A 91 -12.23 9.11 -0.76
C CYS A 91 -12.47 10.06 -1.94
N GLU A 92 -13.12 9.61 -3.00
CA GLU A 92 -13.48 10.40 -4.19
C GLU A 92 -14.32 11.64 -3.82
N GLN A 93 -15.31 11.47 -2.94
CA GLN A 93 -16.15 12.58 -2.46
C GLN A 93 -15.35 13.62 -1.67
N ILE A 94 -14.45 13.17 -0.81
CA ILE A 94 -13.57 14.07 -0.05
C ILE A 94 -12.62 14.81 -0.99
N GLU A 95 -12.01 14.10 -1.93
CA GLU A 95 -11.13 14.71 -2.93
C GLU A 95 -11.85 15.82 -3.72
N GLU A 96 -13.07 15.56 -4.21
CA GLU A 96 -13.87 16.56 -4.91
C GLU A 96 -14.22 17.77 -4.02
N ASN A 97 -14.58 17.53 -2.75
CA ASN A 97 -14.91 18.59 -1.79
C ASN A 97 -13.72 19.53 -1.48
N TYR A 98 -12.50 19.01 -1.58
CA TYR A 98 -11.26 19.72 -1.26
C TYR A 98 -10.34 19.95 -2.48
N LYS A 99 -10.84 19.78 -3.70
CA LYS A 99 -10.06 19.92 -4.95
C LYS A 99 -9.32 21.25 -5.11
N GLN A 100 -9.84 22.34 -4.51
CA GLN A 100 -9.20 23.65 -4.52
C GLN A 100 -7.83 23.67 -3.83
N HIS A 101 -7.55 22.71 -2.95
CA HIS A 101 -6.26 22.59 -2.28
C HIS A 101 -5.22 21.87 -3.12
N ASP A 102 -5.60 21.24 -4.23
CA ASP A 102 -4.70 20.48 -5.11
C ASP A 102 -3.77 19.56 -4.31
N CYS A 103 -4.39 18.66 -3.54
CA CYS A 103 -3.67 17.74 -2.65
C CYS A 103 -2.95 16.66 -3.47
N TRP A 104 -1.66 16.45 -3.16
CA TRP A 104 -0.85 15.37 -3.71
C TRP A 104 -0.46 14.41 -2.60
N PHE A 105 -0.48 13.13 -2.94
CA PHE A 105 -0.08 12.05 -2.06
C PHE A 105 0.97 11.17 -2.72
N GLY A 106 1.90 10.67 -1.91
CA GLY A 106 2.82 9.60 -2.27
C GLY A 106 2.83 8.57 -1.16
N LEU A 107 2.85 7.30 -1.51
CA LEU A 107 2.79 6.20 -0.54
C LEU A 107 4.06 5.36 -0.63
N GLU A 108 4.65 5.08 0.54
CA GLU A 108 5.83 4.22 0.71
C GLU A 108 5.36 2.90 1.33
N GLN A 109 5.03 1.93 0.46
CA GLN A 109 4.48 0.66 0.91
C GLN A 109 5.58 -0.35 1.19
N GLU A 110 5.81 -0.62 2.45
CA GLU A 110 6.63 -1.75 2.89
C GLU A 110 5.84 -3.06 2.86
N TYR A 111 6.55 -4.16 2.62
CA TYR A 111 6.00 -5.52 2.63
C TYR A 111 7.07 -6.54 2.97
N THR A 112 6.65 -7.68 3.53
CA THR A 112 7.56 -8.78 3.87
C THR A 112 7.25 -9.99 3.00
N LEU A 113 8.28 -10.55 2.39
CA LEU A 113 8.19 -11.82 1.67
C LEU A 113 8.27 -12.97 2.67
N MET A 114 7.27 -13.85 2.61
CA MET A 114 7.09 -14.95 3.54
C MET A 114 7.09 -16.30 2.81
N VAL A 115 7.53 -17.35 3.49
CA VAL A 115 7.54 -18.72 2.96
C VAL A 115 7.09 -19.72 4.03
N PRO A 116 6.60 -20.90 3.64
CA PRO A 116 6.38 -21.99 4.59
C PRO A 116 7.69 -22.41 5.28
N GLY A 117 7.66 -22.49 6.59
CA GLY A 117 8.76 -22.95 7.44
C GLY A 117 8.34 -24.13 8.31
N PRO A 118 9.25 -24.71 9.12
CA PRO A 118 8.98 -25.91 9.94
C PRO A 118 7.88 -25.71 10.98
N GLN A 119 7.64 -24.50 11.42
CA GLN A 119 6.68 -24.17 12.49
C GLN A 119 5.59 -23.18 12.03
N GLY A 120 5.39 -23.04 10.73
CA GLY A 120 4.43 -22.11 10.14
C GLY A 120 5.06 -21.23 9.07
N ILE A 121 4.42 -20.09 8.78
CA ILE A 121 4.91 -19.13 7.79
C ILE A 121 5.98 -18.23 8.45
N ILE A 122 7.13 -18.11 7.81
CA ILE A 122 8.27 -17.31 8.28
C ILE A 122 8.74 -16.33 7.18
N PRO A 123 9.42 -15.23 7.53
CA PRO A 123 10.06 -14.37 6.54
C PRO A 123 11.02 -15.15 5.64
N LEU A 124 10.95 -14.91 4.33
CA LEU A 124 11.87 -15.49 3.34
C LEU A 124 13.32 -15.20 3.72
N GLY A 125 13.60 -14.01 4.23
CA GLY A 125 14.93 -13.64 4.71
C GLY A 125 15.45 -14.55 5.81
N PHE A 126 14.61 -15.07 6.68
CA PHE A 126 15.02 -15.99 7.75
C PHE A 126 15.43 -17.38 7.22
N ALA A 127 14.87 -17.77 6.07
CA ALA A 127 15.21 -19.03 5.43
C ALA A 127 16.52 -18.97 4.63
N VAL A 128 16.81 -17.82 3.97
CA VAL A 128 17.87 -17.75 2.95
C VAL A 128 18.91 -16.64 3.15
N ALA A 129 18.71 -15.72 4.10
CA ALA A 129 19.71 -14.69 4.40
C ALA A 129 21.02 -15.31 4.89
N HIS A 130 22.13 -14.63 4.61
CA HIS A 130 23.42 -15.02 5.13
C HIS A 130 23.43 -14.93 6.66
N LYS A 131 23.90 -15.99 7.31
CA LYS A 131 24.02 -16.05 8.77
C LYS A 131 25.49 -15.97 9.12
N ASP A 132 25.86 -15.04 9.98
CA ASP A 132 27.15 -15.04 10.65
C ASP A 132 27.12 -15.94 11.91
N GLN A 133 28.12 -15.80 12.79
CA GLN A 133 28.22 -16.61 14.03
C GLN A 133 27.07 -16.30 15.00
N ASP A 134 26.48 -15.10 14.92
CA ASP A 134 25.40 -14.63 15.78
C ASP A 134 24.00 -14.87 15.15
N GLY A 135 23.94 -15.42 13.93
CA GLY A 135 22.71 -15.68 13.20
C GLY A 135 22.23 -14.50 12.35
N ILE A 136 20.92 -14.35 12.20
CA ILE A 136 20.29 -13.22 11.52
C ILE A 136 20.02 -12.15 12.55
N LEU A 137 20.60 -10.96 12.36
CA LEU A 137 20.46 -9.83 13.27
C LEU A 137 19.23 -8.99 12.93
N PRO A 138 18.45 -8.49 13.91
CA PRO A 138 17.30 -7.62 13.68
C PRO A 138 17.65 -6.31 12.96
N GLN A 139 18.82 -5.75 13.24
CA GLN A 139 19.35 -4.51 12.67
C GLN A 139 20.63 -4.79 11.86
N GLY A 140 20.55 -5.79 10.96
CA GLY A 140 21.66 -6.15 10.08
C GLY A 140 21.80 -5.19 8.89
N PRO A 141 22.79 -5.46 8.00
CA PRO A 141 23.11 -4.60 6.86
C PRO A 141 22.17 -4.85 5.66
N TYR A 142 20.84 -4.89 5.89
CA TYR A 142 19.85 -5.26 4.86
C TYR A 142 19.28 -4.05 4.13
N TYR A 143 19.18 -2.90 4.78
CA TYR A 143 18.64 -1.68 4.19
C TYR A 143 19.45 -1.25 2.98
N CYS A 144 18.79 -1.10 1.82
CA CYS A 144 19.41 -0.78 0.53
C CYS A 144 20.60 -1.67 0.17
N SER A 145 20.61 -2.91 0.67
CA SER A 145 21.75 -3.82 0.54
C SER A 145 21.98 -4.31 -0.89
N VAL A 146 23.21 -4.74 -1.15
CA VAL A 146 23.64 -5.35 -2.41
C VAL A 146 24.36 -6.66 -2.10
N GLY A 147 24.07 -7.68 -2.86
CA GLY A 147 24.72 -9.00 -2.77
C GLY A 147 23.81 -10.12 -2.31
N ALA A 148 24.22 -11.33 -2.64
CA ALA A 148 23.49 -12.54 -2.27
C ALA A 148 23.47 -12.72 -0.74
N GLY A 149 22.33 -13.14 -0.21
CA GLY A 149 22.12 -13.35 1.23
C GLY A 149 21.82 -12.07 2.03
N LEU A 150 21.98 -10.88 1.45
CA LEU A 150 21.58 -9.60 2.05
C LEU A 150 20.29 -9.07 1.40
N ALA A 151 20.30 -8.84 0.08
CA ALA A 151 19.14 -8.38 -0.69
C ALA A 151 18.21 -9.56 -1.08
N VAL A 152 17.65 -10.21 -0.06
CA VAL A 152 16.78 -11.39 -0.27
C VAL A 152 15.46 -10.98 -0.91
N GLY A 153 15.07 -11.70 -2.00
CA GLY A 153 13.82 -11.44 -2.72
C GLY A 153 13.92 -10.41 -3.85
N ARG A 154 15.10 -9.84 -4.13
CA ARG A 154 15.32 -8.86 -5.21
C ARG A 154 14.71 -9.24 -6.56
N PRO A 155 14.85 -10.48 -7.08
CA PRO A 155 14.26 -10.82 -8.38
C PRO A 155 12.74 -10.59 -8.43
N LEU A 156 12.03 -10.87 -7.36
CA LEU A 156 10.58 -10.62 -7.28
C LEU A 156 10.27 -9.12 -7.16
N ALA A 157 11.04 -8.39 -6.37
CA ALA A 157 10.85 -6.95 -6.21
C ALA A 157 11.09 -6.18 -7.53
N GLU A 158 12.13 -6.55 -8.28
CA GLU A 158 12.42 -5.97 -9.61
C GLU A 158 11.37 -6.37 -10.65
N GLN A 159 10.95 -7.65 -10.67
CA GLN A 159 9.86 -8.09 -11.53
C GLN A 159 8.54 -7.34 -11.23
N HIS A 160 8.27 -7.05 -9.97
CA HIS A 160 7.13 -6.23 -9.57
C HIS A 160 7.25 -4.78 -10.05
N LEU A 161 8.43 -4.18 -9.91
CA LEU A 161 8.71 -2.83 -10.43
C LEU A 161 8.45 -2.76 -11.95
N ASP A 162 9.02 -3.69 -12.70
CA ASP A 162 8.83 -3.76 -14.16
C ASP A 162 7.36 -3.91 -14.54
N ALA A 163 6.64 -4.80 -13.85
CA ALA A 163 5.20 -4.99 -14.07
C ALA A 163 4.39 -3.72 -13.76
N CYS A 164 4.71 -2.99 -12.70
CA CYS A 164 4.06 -1.71 -12.39
C CYS A 164 4.33 -0.64 -13.47
N ILE A 165 5.56 -0.58 -13.99
CA ILE A 165 5.94 0.32 -15.09
C ILE A 165 5.16 -0.05 -16.36
N ASP A 166 5.13 -1.33 -16.73
CA ASP A 166 4.42 -1.82 -17.92
C ASP A 166 2.89 -1.62 -17.82
N ALA A 167 2.35 -1.67 -16.62
CA ALA A 167 0.95 -1.34 -16.35
C ALA A 167 0.68 0.18 -16.39
N GLY A 168 1.71 1.03 -16.45
CA GLY A 168 1.58 2.49 -16.44
C GLY A 168 1.19 3.07 -15.08
N LEU A 169 1.47 2.35 -13.97
CA LEU A 169 1.25 2.87 -12.63
C LEU A 169 2.28 3.95 -12.29
N LYS A 170 1.91 4.89 -11.41
CA LYS A 170 2.81 5.93 -10.92
C LYS A 170 3.80 5.39 -9.87
N ILE A 171 4.48 4.30 -10.19
CA ILE A 171 5.55 3.79 -9.35
C ILE A 171 6.78 4.67 -9.49
N SER A 172 7.44 5.02 -8.38
CA SER A 172 8.59 5.93 -8.35
C SER A 172 9.88 5.27 -7.87
N GLY A 173 9.81 4.12 -7.23
CA GLY A 173 11.02 3.40 -6.81
C GLY A 173 10.73 2.15 -5.99
N ILE A 174 11.80 1.42 -5.69
CA ILE A 174 11.84 0.30 -4.75
C ILE A 174 13.15 0.33 -3.96
N ASN A 175 13.14 -0.21 -2.76
CA ASN A 175 14.35 -0.48 -1.98
C ASN A 175 14.16 -1.69 -1.05
N ALA A 176 15.28 -2.33 -0.71
CA ALA A 176 15.29 -3.32 0.35
C ALA A 176 15.24 -2.60 1.71
N GLU A 177 14.47 -3.17 2.64
CA GLU A 177 14.22 -2.62 3.95
C GLU A 177 15.09 -3.24 5.05
N VAL A 178 14.92 -2.77 6.30
CA VAL A 178 15.79 -3.09 7.44
C VAL A 178 15.72 -4.57 7.83
N MET A 179 14.57 -5.23 7.63
CA MET A 179 14.45 -6.67 7.86
C MET A 179 14.81 -7.48 6.61
N PRO A 180 15.55 -8.60 6.70
CA PRO A 180 15.93 -9.38 5.53
C PRO A 180 14.69 -9.98 4.84
N GLY A 181 14.54 -9.70 3.53
CA GLY A 181 13.35 -10.08 2.75
C GLY A 181 12.18 -9.12 2.89
N GLN A 182 12.36 -8.01 3.55
CA GLN A 182 11.45 -6.88 3.56
C GLN A 182 11.85 -5.89 2.46
N TRP A 183 10.86 -5.38 1.75
CA TRP A 183 11.01 -4.46 0.62
C TRP A 183 9.99 -3.36 0.72
N GLU A 184 10.28 -2.26 0.06
CA GLU A 184 9.37 -1.13 -0.12
C GLU A 184 9.21 -0.82 -1.60
N PHE A 185 8.01 -0.40 -2.00
CA PHE A 185 7.78 0.28 -3.26
C PHE A 185 7.06 1.61 -3.02
N GLN A 186 7.34 2.63 -3.86
CA GLN A 186 6.74 3.95 -3.73
C GLN A 186 5.80 4.22 -4.90
N ILE A 187 4.58 4.70 -4.58
CA ILE A 187 3.55 5.11 -5.54
C ILE A 187 3.28 6.61 -5.40
N GLY A 188 3.22 7.31 -6.49
CA GLY A 188 2.89 8.73 -6.56
C GLY A 188 4.05 9.60 -7.10
N PRO A 189 3.92 10.94 -7.04
CA PRO A 189 2.79 11.68 -6.47
C PRO A 189 1.54 11.66 -7.37
N ALA A 190 0.37 11.65 -6.74
CA ALA A 190 -0.92 11.68 -7.41
C ALA A 190 -2.00 12.25 -6.49
N SER A 191 -3.25 12.39 -6.99
CA SER A 191 -4.41 12.69 -6.14
C SER A 191 -4.73 11.53 -5.19
N ALA A 192 -5.58 11.76 -4.20
CA ALA A 192 -5.90 10.74 -3.19
C ALA A 192 -6.50 9.47 -3.82
N THR A 193 -7.46 9.63 -4.73
CA THR A 193 -8.13 8.51 -5.40
C THR A 193 -7.18 7.79 -6.35
N GLU A 194 -6.43 8.54 -7.18
CA GLU A 194 -5.49 7.95 -8.14
C GLU A 194 -4.36 7.18 -7.46
N VAL A 195 -3.74 7.73 -6.41
CA VAL A 195 -2.66 7.03 -5.68
C VAL A 195 -3.17 5.75 -5.03
N SER A 196 -4.40 5.77 -4.50
CA SER A 196 -5.03 4.61 -3.88
C SER A 196 -5.38 3.52 -4.90
N ASP A 197 -5.91 3.90 -6.07
CA ASP A 197 -6.20 2.98 -7.17
C ASP A 197 -4.91 2.28 -7.64
N HIS A 198 -3.84 3.04 -7.84
CA HIS A 198 -2.54 2.52 -8.24
C HIS A 198 -1.93 1.61 -7.16
N LEU A 199 -2.06 1.96 -5.88
CA LEU A 199 -1.58 1.12 -4.77
C LEU A 199 -2.26 -0.26 -4.77
N ILE A 200 -3.59 -0.31 -4.93
CA ILE A 200 -4.33 -1.58 -4.92
C ILE A 200 -3.92 -2.45 -6.11
N VAL A 201 -3.78 -1.87 -7.30
CA VAL A 201 -3.32 -2.62 -8.48
C VAL A 201 -1.87 -3.10 -8.30
N ALA A 202 -0.98 -2.26 -7.74
CA ALA A 202 0.40 -2.66 -7.44
C ALA A 202 0.46 -3.82 -6.42
N ARG A 203 -0.35 -3.77 -5.35
CA ARG A 203 -0.48 -4.88 -4.39
C ARG A 203 -0.99 -6.16 -5.06
N TRP A 204 -1.99 -6.06 -5.94
CA TRP A 204 -2.49 -7.20 -6.70
C TRP A 204 -1.40 -7.80 -7.59
N LEU A 205 -0.65 -6.97 -8.34
CA LEU A 205 0.46 -7.41 -9.18
C LEU A 205 1.51 -8.16 -8.35
N LEU A 206 1.89 -7.62 -7.21
CA LEU A 206 2.88 -8.25 -6.32
C LEU A 206 2.42 -9.64 -5.84
N HIS A 207 1.16 -9.76 -5.38
CA HIS A 207 0.60 -11.07 -4.99
C HIS A 207 0.61 -12.06 -6.16
N ARG A 208 0.19 -11.64 -7.35
CA ARG A 208 0.12 -12.50 -8.53
C ARG A 208 1.50 -12.98 -9.02
N LEU A 209 2.50 -12.11 -8.95
CA LEU A 209 3.88 -12.48 -9.31
C LEU A 209 4.46 -13.44 -8.27
N ALA A 210 4.21 -13.21 -7.00
CA ALA A 210 4.68 -14.04 -5.90
C ALA A 210 4.10 -15.48 -5.93
N GLU A 211 2.86 -15.66 -6.42
CA GLU A 211 2.23 -16.99 -6.56
C GLU A 211 3.11 -17.95 -7.37
N SER A 212 3.72 -17.49 -8.47
CA SER A 212 4.55 -18.33 -9.34
C SER A 212 5.83 -18.81 -8.65
N SER A 213 6.26 -18.12 -7.62
CA SER A 213 7.47 -18.44 -6.84
C SER A 213 7.17 -19.17 -5.53
N GLY A 214 5.89 -19.41 -5.22
CA GLY A 214 5.47 -19.98 -3.94
C GLY A 214 5.78 -19.09 -2.74
N VAL A 215 5.92 -17.78 -2.98
CA VAL A 215 6.17 -16.76 -1.96
C VAL A 215 4.86 -16.09 -1.58
N ILE A 216 4.66 -15.88 -0.28
CA ILE A 216 3.52 -15.15 0.27
C ILE A 216 3.96 -13.72 0.54
N VAL A 217 3.15 -12.75 0.11
CA VAL A 217 3.38 -11.33 0.41
C VAL A 217 2.57 -10.96 1.65
N SER A 218 3.23 -10.39 2.66
CA SER A 218 2.59 -9.85 3.85
C SER A 218 2.68 -8.34 3.86
N PHE A 219 1.55 -7.67 4.03
CA PHE A 219 1.43 -6.24 4.32
C PHE A 219 1.10 -6.00 5.80
N ASP A 220 1.34 -7.00 6.65
CA ASP A 220 1.15 -6.87 8.09
C ASP A 220 2.14 -5.84 8.66
N GLY A 221 1.63 -4.87 9.42
CA GLY A 221 2.44 -3.81 10.02
C GLY A 221 3.48 -4.31 11.04
N LYS A 222 3.30 -5.52 11.60
CA LYS A 222 4.28 -6.19 12.48
C LYS A 222 4.34 -7.68 12.14
N PRO A 223 5.00 -8.05 11.03
CA PRO A 223 5.02 -9.42 10.52
C PRO A 223 5.79 -10.40 11.41
N VAL A 224 6.66 -9.91 12.28
CA VAL A 224 7.46 -10.71 13.23
C VAL A 224 7.47 -10.02 14.59
N ASP A 225 7.13 -10.77 15.62
CA ASP A 225 7.17 -10.29 17.00
C ASP A 225 8.61 -10.09 17.51
N GLY A 226 8.74 -9.26 18.55
CA GLY A 226 10.03 -9.01 19.22
C GLY A 226 10.82 -7.87 18.57
N ASP A 227 12.16 -7.97 18.67
CA ASP A 227 13.11 -6.93 18.25
C ASP A 227 13.31 -6.89 16.71
N TRP A 228 12.22 -6.80 15.95
CA TRP A 228 12.23 -6.70 14.49
C TRP A 228 11.47 -5.45 14.04
N ASN A 229 11.90 -4.85 12.93
CA ASN A 229 11.20 -3.72 12.32
C ASN A 229 9.78 -4.12 11.91
N GLY A 230 8.86 -3.16 11.99
CA GLY A 230 7.55 -3.25 11.37
C GLY A 230 7.61 -2.99 9.87
N ALA A 231 6.46 -3.07 9.22
CA ALA A 231 6.25 -2.69 7.83
C ALA A 231 5.18 -1.60 7.76
N GLY A 232 5.57 -0.40 7.36
CA GLY A 232 4.70 0.77 7.27
C GLY A 232 4.09 0.97 5.88
N CYS A 233 3.18 1.94 5.81
CA CYS A 233 2.77 2.54 4.56
C CYS A 233 2.74 4.05 4.79
N HIS A 234 3.92 4.69 4.77
CA HIS A 234 4.03 6.11 5.03
C HIS A 234 3.32 6.92 3.95
N ALA A 235 2.62 7.96 4.36
CA ALA A 235 1.90 8.84 3.45
C ALA A 235 2.59 10.19 3.34
N ASN A 236 3.22 10.45 2.22
CA ASN A 236 3.70 11.77 1.85
C ASN A 236 2.52 12.62 1.42
N PHE A 237 2.39 13.80 1.99
CA PHE A 237 1.26 14.69 1.76
C PHE A 237 1.70 16.12 1.46
N SER A 238 1.06 16.73 0.47
CA SER A 238 1.31 18.11 0.07
C SER A 238 0.03 18.76 -0.43
N THR A 239 -0.16 20.01 -0.07
CA THR A 239 -1.15 20.90 -0.69
C THR A 239 -0.49 21.90 -1.61
N LYS A 240 -1.27 22.59 -2.44
CA LYS A 240 -0.77 23.72 -3.25
C LYS A 240 -0.04 24.77 -2.41
N MET A 241 -0.53 25.07 -1.20
CA MET A 241 0.10 26.04 -0.29
C MET A 241 1.42 25.52 0.27
N MET A 242 1.49 24.25 0.66
CA MET A 242 2.73 23.63 1.17
C MET A 242 3.83 23.63 0.10
N ARG A 243 3.48 23.46 -1.17
CA ARG A 243 4.42 23.55 -2.30
C ARG A 243 4.91 24.98 -2.59
N GLN A 244 4.43 25.97 -1.83
CA GLN A 244 4.80 27.39 -1.96
C GLN A 244 5.39 27.97 -0.68
N SER A 245 5.13 27.38 0.51
CA SER A 245 5.51 27.90 1.81
C SER A 245 5.83 26.82 2.82
N TYR A 246 6.92 26.98 3.54
CA TYR A 246 7.30 26.12 4.67
C TYR A 246 6.34 26.28 5.84
N ASP A 247 5.86 27.50 6.12
CA ASP A 247 4.89 27.73 7.20
C ASP A 247 3.63 26.91 7.00
N ALA A 248 3.18 26.72 5.76
CA ALA A 248 2.04 25.86 5.46
C ALA A 248 2.32 24.37 5.76
N CYS A 249 3.58 23.92 5.68
CA CYS A 249 3.97 22.59 6.13
C CYS A 249 3.90 22.48 7.67
N ILE A 250 4.36 23.49 8.38
CA ILE A 250 4.28 23.57 9.85
C ILE A 250 2.82 23.62 10.31
N ASP A 251 1.98 24.45 9.67
CA ASP A 251 0.55 24.52 9.98
C ASP A 251 -0.14 23.17 9.79
N ALA A 252 0.19 22.43 8.73
CA ALA A 252 -0.31 21.08 8.51
C ALA A 252 0.10 20.12 9.64
N CYS A 253 1.36 20.17 10.10
CA CYS A 253 1.81 19.37 11.24
C CYS A 253 1.04 19.70 12.54
N ASN A 254 0.78 20.99 12.80
CA ASN A 254 0.03 21.45 13.96
C ASN A 254 -1.42 20.93 13.93
N VAL A 255 -2.10 21.04 12.77
CA VAL A 255 -3.48 20.53 12.60
C VAL A 255 -3.52 19.01 12.76
N LEU A 256 -2.53 18.27 12.21
CA LEU A 256 -2.43 16.82 12.37
C LEU A 256 -2.22 16.42 13.84
N SER A 257 -1.54 17.24 14.64
CA SER A 257 -1.36 16.98 16.07
C SER A 257 -2.68 17.05 16.85
N GLU A 258 -3.58 17.96 16.50
CA GLU A 258 -4.91 18.09 17.11
C GLU A 258 -5.82 16.88 16.84
N LYS A 259 -5.53 16.14 15.77
CA LYS A 259 -6.28 14.97 15.28
C LYS A 259 -5.52 13.64 15.42
N ALA A 260 -4.43 13.61 16.17
CA ALA A 260 -3.53 12.47 16.23
C ALA A 260 -4.24 11.16 16.60
N ASP A 261 -5.08 11.18 17.64
CA ASP A 261 -5.85 10.01 18.10
C ASP A 261 -6.89 9.52 17.08
N GLU A 262 -7.51 10.45 16.35
CA GLU A 262 -8.49 10.13 15.31
C GLU A 262 -7.79 9.43 14.14
N HIS A 263 -6.66 9.95 13.72
CA HIS A 263 -5.86 9.38 12.64
C HIS A 263 -5.34 7.98 12.96
N VAL A 264 -4.74 7.79 14.15
CA VAL A 264 -4.24 6.47 14.59
C VAL A 264 -5.36 5.42 14.59
N ARG A 265 -6.58 5.79 14.98
CA ARG A 265 -7.74 4.88 14.95
C ARG A 265 -8.22 4.55 13.54
N SER A 266 -7.95 5.43 12.55
CA SER A 266 -8.43 5.30 11.18
C SER A 266 -7.42 4.67 10.23
N TYR A 267 -6.13 4.64 10.60
CA TYR A 267 -5.03 4.22 9.70
C TYR A 267 -4.87 2.71 9.56
N GLY A 268 -5.54 1.91 10.36
CA GLY A 268 -5.54 0.47 10.20
C GLY A 268 -5.54 -0.31 11.51
N TYR A 269 -5.68 -1.61 11.39
CA TYR A 269 -5.68 -2.54 12.51
C TYR A 269 -4.25 -2.89 12.93
N GLY A 270 -4.04 -3.04 14.24
CA GLY A 270 -2.74 -3.48 14.76
C GLY A 270 -1.64 -2.42 14.75
N ILE A 271 -1.95 -1.18 14.40
CA ILE A 271 -0.97 -0.08 14.31
C ILE A 271 -0.15 0.11 15.60
N GLN A 272 -0.74 -0.18 16.76
CA GLN A 272 -0.07 -0.13 18.07
C GLN A 272 1.07 -1.15 18.20
N ASN A 273 1.04 -2.23 17.43
CA ASN A 273 2.10 -3.25 17.43
C ASN A 273 3.35 -2.76 16.67
N ARG A 274 3.16 -1.84 15.72
CA ARG A 274 4.25 -1.21 14.95
C ARG A 274 4.74 0.09 15.60
N LEU A 275 3.83 0.95 16.05
CA LEU A 275 4.16 2.26 16.62
C LEU A 275 4.47 2.15 18.11
N THR A 276 5.61 1.59 18.45
CA THR A 276 6.04 1.31 19.83
C THR A 276 6.87 2.42 20.46
N GLY A 277 7.51 3.24 19.65
CA GLY A 277 8.55 4.19 20.04
C GLY A 277 9.98 3.68 19.78
N ASP A 278 10.10 2.39 19.40
CA ASP A 278 11.33 1.74 18.98
C ASP A 278 11.36 1.59 17.44
N HIS A 279 12.46 1.10 16.88
CA HIS A 279 12.59 0.79 15.44
C HIS A 279 12.14 1.95 14.53
N GLU A 280 12.64 3.17 14.84
CA GLU A 280 12.37 4.37 14.04
C GLU A 280 10.88 4.75 13.95
N THR A 281 10.10 4.43 14.98
CA THR A 281 8.70 4.83 15.11
C THR A 281 8.49 5.79 16.27
N CYS A 282 7.48 6.65 16.19
CA CYS A 282 6.91 7.33 17.34
C CYS A 282 5.88 6.40 17.99
N SER A 283 5.80 6.42 19.32
CA SER A 283 4.73 5.69 20.01
C SER A 283 3.35 6.18 19.56
N TYR A 284 2.40 5.27 19.33
CA TYR A 284 1.01 5.63 18.97
C TYR A 284 0.29 6.49 20.02
N LYS A 285 0.85 6.58 21.24
CA LYS A 285 0.34 7.41 22.35
C LYS A 285 0.88 8.83 22.33
N GLU A 286 1.83 9.13 21.47
CA GLU A 286 2.52 10.40 21.39
C GLU A 286 2.41 10.98 19.99
N PHE A 287 2.49 12.28 19.89
CA PHE A 287 2.62 12.96 18.60
C PHE A 287 3.78 13.95 18.66
N LYS A 288 4.67 13.83 17.69
CA LYS A 288 5.72 14.82 17.45
C LYS A 288 6.00 14.93 15.97
N TYR A 289 6.51 16.07 15.56
CA TYR A 289 7.05 16.25 14.21
C TYR A 289 8.45 16.86 14.30
N GLY A 290 9.26 16.63 13.26
CA GLY A 290 10.60 17.16 13.21
C GLY A 290 11.25 17.01 11.85
N VAL A 291 12.28 17.85 11.62
CA VAL A 291 13.07 17.80 10.40
C VAL A 291 14.04 16.63 10.48
N SER A 292 14.02 15.76 9.46
CA SER A 292 14.87 14.56 9.38
C SER A 292 14.72 13.58 10.56
N ASP A 293 13.69 13.72 11.38
CA ASP A 293 13.46 12.87 12.55
C ASP A 293 12.65 11.63 12.16
N ARG A 294 13.32 10.47 12.03
CA ARG A 294 12.68 9.18 11.73
C ARG A 294 11.87 8.62 12.91
N GLY A 295 12.12 9.07 14.12
CA GLY A 295 11.35 8.72 15.31
C GLY A 295 10.14 9.63 15.55
N ALA A 296 9.80 10.51 14.62
CA ALA A 296 8.62 11.37 14.71
C ALA A 296 7.38 10.73 14.07
N SER A 297 6.20 11.18 14.50
CA SER A 297 4.91 10.85 13.85
C SER A 297 4.84 11.44 12.44
N ILE A 298 5.28 12.70 12.33
CA ILE A 298 5.38 13.41 11.06
C ILE A 298 6.83 13.84 10.86
N ARG A 299 7.42 13.40 9.77
CA ARG A 299 8.75 13.82 9.35
C ARG A 299 8.65 14.92 8.31
N ILE A 300 9.43 15.97 8.48
CA ILE A 300 9.66 16.98 7.46
C ILE A 300 11.01 16.65 6.81
N PRO A 301 11.06 16.33 5.50
CA PRO A 301 12.34 16.08 4.83
C PRO A 301 13.27 17.29 4.89
N TRP A 302 14.58 17.08 5.02
CA TRP A 302 15.56 18.16 5.09
C TRP A 302 15.53 19.08 3.87
N GLN A 303 15.18 18.54 2.70
CA GLN A 303 15.02 19.33 1.48
C GLN A 303 13.88 20.35 1.59
N VAL A 304 12.78 20.00 2.28
CA VAL A 304 11.63 20.88 2.49
C VAL A 304 12.01 22.07 3.37
N GLU A 305 12.77 21.84 4.43
CA GLU A 305 13.31 22.91 5.28
C GLU A 305 14.28 23.79 4.47
N ARG A 306 15.21 23.19 3.72
CA ARG A 306 16.17 23.91 2.89
C ARG A 306 15.47 24.78 1.82
N ASP A 307 14.50 24.21 1.11
CA ASP A 307 13.83 24.84 -0.02
C ASP A 307 12.66 25.72 0.42
N GLN A 308 12.35 25.75 1.72
CA GLN A 308 11.28 26.51 2.36
C GLN A 308 9.88 26.24 1.76
N LYS A 309 9.65 25.00 1.28
CA LYS A 309 8.40 24.52 0.72
C LYS A 309 8.47 23.01 0.44
N GLY A 310 7.31 22.34 0.27
CA GLY A 310 7.31 20.95 -0.17
C GLY A 310 6.15 20.13 0.37
N TYR A 311 6.45 19.13 1.19
CA TYR A 311 5.53 18.13 1.69
C TYR A 311 5.94 17.65 3.10
N ILE A 312 5.08 16.90 3.73
CA ILE A 312 5.33 16.20 4.99
C ILE A 312 5.12 14.71 4.79
N GLU A 313 5.79 13.89 5.60
CA GLU A 313 5.68 12.43 5.62
C GLU A 313 4.97 12.01 6.91
N ASP A 314 3.74 11.50 6.80
CA ASP A 314 3.04 10.87 7.91
C ASP A 314 3.50 9.41 8.02
N ARG A 315 4.14 9.08 9.13
CA ARG A 315 4.80 7.79 9.38
C ARG A 315 3.98 6.86 10.29
N ARG A 316 2.78 7.29 10.67
CA ARG A 316 1.88 6.57 11.60
C ARG A 316 1.13 5.41 10.97
#